data_a39acb69947ffd7ffdef3c47feade465
#
_entry.id   a39acb69947ffd7ffdef3c47feade465
#
_cell.length_a   1.000
_cell.length_b   1.000
_cell.length_c   1.000
_cell.angle_alpha   90.00
_cell.angle_beta   90.00
_cell.angle_gamma   90.00
#
_symmetry.space_group_name_H-M   'P 1'
#
loop_
_entity.id
_entity.type
_entity.pdbx_description
1 polymer ?
#
loop_
_entity_poly.entity_id
_entity_poly.type
_entity_poly.pdbx_seq_one_letter_code
_entity_poly.pdbx_strand_id
1 'polypeptide(L)'
;MNKVLVVLCCFVGIAISVGAHRPISGHTADGAEGVTARLQRIEDLEAVRAIPACYGYGHDLIFKHLGADQTEAIAALQRCHVNALTTHVFLFDENTAVTTLHSIRDLVGFIESFASDQGYSSARNMPGNVQVEFTGPTTARVQSSTVAPHFLTLGSKSPATDFVEARYVSDVVRGSDGVWRAVDFDLVVQQIWRGAGVYPFPQP
;
A
#
# COMPACT_ATOMS: atom_id res chain seq x y z
N MET A 1 -40.40 -7.98 40.34
CA MET A 1 -41.09 -8.63 39.19
C MET A 1 -40.03 -9.12 38.23
N ASN A 2 -39.68 -10.41 38.30
CA ASN A 2 -38.63 -11.05 37.49
C ASN A 2 -39.27 -11.53 36.19
N LYS A 3 -38.71 -11.08 35.06
CA LYS A 3 -39.03 -11.66 33.74
C LYS A 3 -37.95 -12.65 33.36
N VAL A 4 -38.31 -13.93 33.37
CA VAL A 4 -37.50 -15.05 32.87
C VAL A 4 -37.62 -15.07 31.36
N LEU A 5 -36.46 -14.98 30.65
CA LEU A 5 -36.38 -15.15 29.21
C LEU A 5 -36.09 -16.63 28.90
N VAL A 6 -37.05 -17.31 28.30
CA VAL A 6 -36.90 -18.70 27.86
C VAL A 6 -36.28 -18.68 26.46
N VAL A 7 -35.05 -19.23 26.34
CA VAL A 7 -34.40 -19.46 25.05
C VAL A 7 -34.79 -20.86 24.56
N LEU A 8 -35.50 -20.89 23.44
CA LEU A 8 -35.93 -22.14 22.77
C LEU A 8 -34.80 -22.58 21.80
N CYS A 9 -34.09 -23.65 22.17
CA CYS A 9 -33.11 -24.28 21.26
C CYS A 9 -33.82 -25.22 20.29
N CYS A 10 -33.89 -24.87 19.01
CA CYS A 10 -34.30 -25.76 17.94
C CYS A 10 -33.17 -26.71 17.58
N PHE A 11 -33.26 -27.98 17.93
CA PHE A 11 -32.41 -29.04 17.40
C PHE A 11 -32.88 -29.42 16.00
N VAL A 12 -32.06 -29.11 14.99
CA VAL A 12 -32.22 -29.64 13.62
C VAL A 12 -31.50 -30.97 13.55
N GLY A 13 -32.24 -32.05 13.46
CA GLY A 13 -31.68 -33.38 13.27
C GLY A 13 -31.16 -33.55 11.86
N ILE A 14 -29.86 -33.77 11.71
CA ILE A 14 -29.19 -34.13 10.44
C ILE A 14 -29.25 -35.65 10.32
N ALA A 15 -30.06 -36.16 9.37
CA ALA A 15 -30.06 -37.56 8.96
C ALA A 15 -28.79 -37.84 8.15
N ILE A 16 -27.87 -38.63 8.70
CA ILE A 16 -26.68 -39.11 8.00
C ILE A 16 -27.09 -40.33 7.13
N SER A 17 -27.26 -40.11 5.84
CA SER A 17 -27.38 -41.21 4.87
C SER A 17 -25.99 -41.79 4.59
N VAL A 18 -25.76 -43.01 5.02
CA VAL A 18 -24.54 -43.80 4.68
C VAL A 18 -24.65 -44.20 3.20
N GLY A 19 -24.12 -43.37 2.32
CA GLY A 19 -23.98 -43.67 0.89
C GLY A 19 -22.76 -44.55 0.66
N ALA A 20 -22.94 -45.60 -0.16
CA ALA A 20 -21.96 -46.60 -0.52
C ALA A 20 -20.61 -45.99 -0.97
N HIS A 21 -19.51 -46.46 -0.36
CA HIS A 21 -18.14 -46.14 -0.75
C HIS A 21 -17.89 -46.58 -2.20
N ARG A 22 -17.78 -45.62 -3.13
CA ARG A 22 -17.11 -45.82 -4.41
C ARG A 22 -15.58 -45.67 -4.15
N PRO A 23 -14.73 -46.59 -4.66
CA PRO A 23 -13.30 -46.40 -4.55
C PRO A 23 -12.90 -45.15 -5.33
N ILE A 24 -12.30 -44.17 -4.64
CA ILE A 24 -11.69 -42.98 -5.23
C ILE A 24 -10.36 -43.42 -5.84
N SER A 25 -10.41 -43.85 -7.09
CA SER A 25 -9.22 -44.10 -7.90
C SER A 25 -8.92 -42.82 -8.71
N GLY A 26 -7.76 -42.23 -8.47
CA GLY A 26 -7.11 -41.29 -9.38
C GLY A 26 -7.18 -39.81 -9.02
N HIS A 27 -6.61 -39.39 -7.88
CA HIS A 27 -6.50 -37.94 -7.55
C HIS A 27 -5.14 -37.55 -6.94
N THR A 28 -4.02 -38.08 -7.47
CA THR A 28 -2.72 -37.78 -6.83
C THR A 28 -1.80 -36.83 -7.61
N ALA A 29 -1.95 -36.67 -8.92
CA ALA A 29 -1.10 -35.74 -9.69
C ALA A 29 -1.74 -34.37 -9.90
N ASP A 30 -3.01 -34.31 -10.32
CA ASP A 30 -3.71 -33.02 -10.57
C ASP A 30 -3.91 -32.21 -9.28
N GLY A 31 -4.03 -32.87 -8.12
CA GLY A 31 -4.23 -32.20 -6.84
C GLY A 31 -3.01 -31.41 -6.36
N ALA A 32 -1.80 -31.96 -6.54
CA ALA A 32 -0.56 -31.34 -6.08
C ALA A 32 -0.17 -30.14 -6.96
N GLU A 33 -0.37 -30.24 -8.27
CA GLU A 33 -0.13 -29.14 -9.20
C GLU A 33 -1.13 -27.98 -8.96
N GLY A 34 -2.40 -28.30 -8.71
CA GLY A 34 -3.42 -27.31 -8.32
C GLY A 34 -3.11 -26.59 -7.00
N VAL A 35 -2.58 -27.28 -6.00
CA VAL A 35 -2.19 -26.69 -4.70
C VAL A 35 -1.00 -25.75 -4.89
N THR A 36 0.04 -26.17 -5.61
CA THR A 36 1.22 -25.32 -5.87
C THR A 36 0.85 -24.04 -6.63
N ALA A 37 0.01 -24.13 -7.66
CA ALA A 37 -0.46 -22.96 -8.39
C ALA A 37 -1.28 -22.00 -7.52
N ARG A 38 -2.10 -22.53 -6.59
CA ARG A 38 -2.87 -21.72 -5.65
C ARG A 38 -1.98 -21.03 -4.62
N LEU A 39 -0.96 -21.71 -4.10
CA LEU A 39 0.02 -21.13 -3.19
C LEU A 39 0.78 -20.00 -3.87
N GLN A 40 1.27 -20.24 -5.11
CA GLN A 40 1.96 -19.20 -5.88
C GLN A 40 1.08 -17.97 -6.08
N ARG A 41 -0.21 -18.15 -6.38
CA ARG A 41 -1.12 -17.03 -6.55
C ARG A 41 -1.35 -16.25 -5.25
N ILE A 42 -1.36 -16.91 -4.10
CA ILE A 42 -1.45 -16.25 -2.79
C ILE A 42 -0.17 -15.45 -2.52
N GLU A 43 1.00 -16.05 -2.77
CA GLU A 43 2.29 -15.36 -2.62
C GLU A 43 2.40 -14.14 -3.53
N ASP A 44 2.01 -14.27 -4.78
CA ASP A 44 1.97 -13.17 -5.75
C ASP A 44 1.01 -12.06 -5.29
N LEU A 45 -0.18 -12.41 -4.78
CA LEU A 45 -1.15 -11.44 -4.27
C LEU A 45 -0.59 -10.65 -3.08
N GLU A 46 0.04 -11.34 -2.13
CA GLU A 46 0.64 -10.68 -0.95
C GLU A 46 1.84 -9.80 -1.35
N ALA A 47 2.67 -10.26 -2.29
CA ALA A 47 3.79 -9.48 -2.81
C ALA A 47 3.33 -8.18 -3.50
N VAL A 48 2.29 -8.25 -4.34
CA VAL A 48 1.72 -7.06 -5.00
C VAL A 48 1.03 -6.14 -3.99
N ARG A 49 0.30 -6.68 -3.00
CA ARG A 49 -0.32 -5.90 -1.92
C ARG A 49 0.67 -5.13 -1.07
N ALA A 50 1.90 -5.61 -0.94
CA ALA A 50 2.94 -4.97 -0.15
C ALA A 50 3.55 -3.73 -0.84
N ILE A 51 3.35 -3.51 -2.14
CA ILE A 51 3.95 -2.41 -2.91
C ILE A 51 3.60 -1.04 -2.31
N PRO A 52 2.32 -0.69 -2.00
CA PRO A 52 2.01 0.60 -1.40
C PRO A 52 2.66 0.81 -0.03
N ALA A 53 2.71 -0.23 0.81
CA ALA A 53 3.36 -0.14 2.12
C ALA A 53 4.88 0.04 2.00
N CYS A 54 5.50 -0.60 1.01
CA CYS A 54 6.92 -0.41 0.70
C CYS A 54 7.22 1.03 0.25
N TYR A 55 6.35 1.61 -0.61
CA TYR A 55 6.42 3.03 -0.97
C TYR A 55 6.31 3.91 0.28
N GLY A 56 5.30 3.67 1.13
CA GLY A 56 5.08 4.41 2.36
C GLY A 56 6.30 4.40 3.27
N TYR A 57 6.95 3.26 3.43
CA TYR A 57 8.19 3.15 4.19
C TYR A 57 9.35 3.95 3.56
N GLY A 58 9.53 3.87 2.24
CA GLY A 58 10.52 4.66 1.51
C GLY A 58 10.28 6.17 1.65
N HIS A 59 9.03 6.60 1.54
CA HIS A 59 8.61 7.97 1.76
C HIS A 59 8.95 8.45 3.18
N ASP A 60 8.66 7.67 4.21
CA ASP A 60 9.00 8.01 5.60
C ASP A 60 10.52 8.17 5.82
N LEU A 61 11.32 7.34 5.12
CA LEU A 61 12.79 7.46 5.14
C LEU A 61 13.28 8.73 4.46
N ILE A 62 12.65 9.18 3.37
CA ILE A 62 12.99 10.46 2.74
C ILE A 62 12.84 11.59 3.76
N PHE A 63 11.73 11.61 4.50
CA PHE A 63 11.50 12.61 5.53
C PHE A 63 12.45 12.49 6.72
N LYS A 64 12.83 11.27 7.11
CA LYS A 64 13.83 11.04 8.16
C LYS A 64 15.22 11.63 7.81
N HIS A 65 15.54 11.67 6.53
CA HIS A 65 16.83 12.10 6.00
C HIS A 65 16.76 13.40 5.20
N LEU A 66 15.74 14.25 5.41
CA LEU A 66 15.58 15.52 4.70
C LEU A 66 16.85 16.37 4.74
N GLY A 67 17.32 16.79 3.55
CA GLY A 67 18.54 17.57 3.40
C GLY A 67 19.84 16.82 3.68
N ALA A 68 19.78 15.48 3.78
CA ALA A 68 20.92 14.61 4.02
C ALA A 68 21.03 13.52 2.92
N ASP A 69 21.86 12.50 3.13
CA ASP A 69 22.01 11.38 2.21
C ASP A 69 20.75 10.50 2.17
N GLN A 70 20.19 10.34 0.98
CA GLN A 70 18.96 9.57 0.72
C GLN A 70 19.23 8.10 0.32
N THR A 71 20.43 7.59 0.51
CA THR A 71 20.80 6.22 0.10
C THR A 71 19.88 5.16 0.72
N GLU A 72 19.51 5.30 2.01
CA GLU A 72 18.61 4.37 2.69
C GLU A 72 17.20 4.39 2.08
N ALA A 73 16.66 5.57 1.79
CA ALA A 73 15.34 5.74 1.18
C ALA A 73 15.31 5.17 -0.25
N ILE A 74 16.31 5.48 -1.06
CA ILE A 74 16.46 4.94 -2.43
C ILE A 74 16.50 3.41 -2.38
N ALA A 75 17.34 2.82 -1.53
CA ALA A 75 17.45 1.38 -1.37
C ALA A 75 16.13 0.72 -0.90
N ALA A 76 15.37 1.40 -0.05
CA ALA A 76 14.06 0.94 0.37
C ALA A 76 13.06 0.92 -0.79
N LEU A 77 13.01 1.98 -1.60
CA LEU A 77 12.14 2.08 -2.77
C LEU A 77 12.51 1.07 -3.86
N GLN A 78 13.79 0.78 -4.08
CA GLN A 78 14.27 -0.20 -5.05
C GLN A 78 13.81 -1.63 -4.78
N ARG A 79 13.35 -1.94 -3.57
CA ARG A 79 12.79 -3.27 -3.24
C ARG A 79 11.45 -3.51 -3.93
N CYS A 80 10.69 -2.47 -4.19
CA CYS A 80 9.32 -2.54 -4.72
C CYS A 80 9.09 -1.71 -5.99
N HIS A 81 10.10 -1.02 -6.48
CA HIS A 81 10.04 -0.23 -7.71
C HIS A 81 11.28 -0.50 -8.55
N VAL A 82 11.14 -0.42 -9.87
CA VAL A 82 12.30 -0.45 -10.77
C VAL A 82 13.04 0.89 -10.71
N ASN A 83 14.34 0.91 -11.01
CA ASN A 83 15.13 2.15 -10.99
C ASN A 83 14.63 3.19 -12.00
N ALA A 84 14.20 2.73 -13.17
CA ALA A 84 13.61 3.55 -14.23
C ALA A 84 12.07 3.67 -14.05
N LEU A 85 11.63 3.83 -12.80
CA LEU A 85 10.22 4.06 -12.47
C LEU A 85 9.73 5.32 -13.16
N THR A 86 8.62 5.23 -13.90
CA THR A 86 7.86 6.41 -14.30
C THR A 86 6.89 6.78 -13.20
N THR A 87 6.89 8.04 -12.76
CA THR A 87 5.94 8.53 -11.76
C THR A 87 5.21 9.74 -12.33
N HIS A 88 3.89 9.67 -12.38
CA HIS A 88 3.03 10.79 -12.73
C HIS A 88 2.48 11.41 -11.45
N VAL A 89 2.71 12.69 -11.24
CA VAL A 89 2.24 13.42 -10.07
C VAL A 89 1.03 14.28 -10.45
N PHE A 90 -0.06 14.09 -9.74
CA PHE A 90 -1.31 14.83 -9.90
C PHE A 90 -1.60 15.59 -8.61
N LEU A 91 -1.94 16.88 -8.72
CA LEU A 91 -2.30 17.73 -7.58
C LEU A 91 -3.73 18.24 -7.78
N PHE A 92 -4.67 17.70 -6.99
CA PHE A 92 -6.08 18.10 -6.94
C PHE A 92 -6.88 17.93 -8.25
N ASP A 93 -6.24 17.48 -9.32
CA ASP A 93 -6.86 17.13 -10.61
C ASP A 93 -6.25 15.82 -11.11
N GLU A 94 -7.06 14.80 -11.25
CA GLU A 94 -6.62 13.45 -11.66
C GLU A 94 -6.41 13.32 -13.18
N ASN A 95 -6.75 14.36 -13.95
CA ASN A 95 -6.70 14.31 -15.41
C ASN A 95 -5.41 14.90 -15.99
N THR A 96 -4.73 15.76 -15.22
CA THR A 96 -3.54 16.46 -15.69
C THR A 96 -2.39 16.29 -14.71
N ALA A 97 -1.37 15.52 -15.09
CA ALA A 97 -0.16 15.40 -14.30
C ALA A 97 0.58 16.76 -14.28
N VAL A 98 0.93 17.23 -13.09
CA VAL A 98 1.72 18.45 -12.92
C VAL A 98 3.19 18.22 -13.25
N THR A 99 3.67 17.01 -13.12
CA THR A 99 5.02 16.57 -13.52
C THR A 99 5.07 15.07 -13.75
N THR A 100 6.03 14.65 -14.55
CA THR A 100 6.41 13.24 -14.74
C THR A 100 7.88 13.07 -14.40
N LEU A 101 8.17 12.09 -13.57
CA LEU A 101 9.48 11.74 -13.06
C LEU A 101 9.91 10.41 -13.69
N HIS A 102 11.18 10.22 -13.96
CA HIS A 102 11.66 9.07 -14.75
C HIS A 102 12.62 8.14 -13.98
N SER A 103 12.76 8.35 -12.68
CA SER A 103 13.58 7.49 -11.83
C SER A 103 13.13 7.57 -10.35
N ILE A 104 13.53 6.58 -9.56
CA ILE A 104 13.40 6.66 -8.10
C ILE A 104 14.12 7.89 -7.54
N ARG A 105 15.26 8.27 -8.11
CA ARG A 105 16.02 9.43 -7.66
C ARG A 105 15.27 10.74 -7.91
N ASP A 106 14.60 10.87 -9.06
CA ASP A 106 13.74 12.03 -9.35
C ASP A 106 12.55 12.10 -8.38
N LEU A 107 11.94 10.95 -8.07
CA LEU A 107 10.85 10.87 -7.09
C LEU A 107 11.32 11.32 -5.70
N VAL A 108 12.48 10.87 -5.24
CA VAL A 108 13.06 11.31 -3.97
C VAL A 108 13.28 12.81 -3.97
N GLY A 109 13.94 13.36 -5.01
CA GLY A 109 14.17 14.80 -5.12
C GLY A 109 12.89 15.63 -5.17
N PHE A 110 11.84 15.12 -5.83
CA PHE A 110 10.53 15.77 -5.84
C PHE A 110 9.93 15.84 -4.44
N ILE A 111 9.96 14.74 -3.67
CA ILE A 111 9.42 14.70 -2.31
C ILE A 111 10.22 15.62 -1.38
N GLU A 112 11.55 15.66 -1.50
CA GLU A 112 12.39 16.58 -0.72
C GLU A 112 12.08 18.05 -1.02
N SER A 113 11.93 18.40 -2.31
CA SER A 113 11.54 19.76 -2.72
C SER A 113 10.17 20.12 -2.18
N PHE A 114 9.19 19.23 -2.33
CA PHE A 114 7.85 19.43 -1.78
C PHE A 114 7.88 19.63 -0.27
N ALA A 115 8.62 18.81 0.46
CA ALA A 115 8.76 18.93 1.91
C ALA A 115 9.36 20.29 2.32
N SER A 116 10.42 20.72 1.61
CA SER A 116 11.08 22.01 1.84
C SER A 116 10.14 23.19 1.58
N ASP A 117 9.45 23.17 0.43
CA ASP A 117 8.55 24.25 0.01
C ASP A 117 7.35 24.41 0.94
N GLN A 118 6.89 23.30 1.54
CA GLN A 118 5.79 23.31 2.51
C GLN A 118 6.27 23.52 3.97
N GLY A 119 7.57 23.47 4.24
CA GLY A 119 8.13 23.59 5.59
C GLY A 119 7.91 22.34 6.46
N TYR A 120 7.75 21.17 5.83
CA TYR A 120 7.60 19.91 6.57
C TYR A 120 8.96 19.40 7.08
N SER A 121 8.96 18.84 8.28
CA SER A 121 10.16 18.24 8.91
C SER A 121 10.06 16.73 9.05
N SER A 122 8.86 16.19 9.03
CA SER A 122 8.62 14.74 9.07
C SER A 122 7.25 14.41 8.52
N ALA A 123 7.07 13.17 8.11
CA ALA A 123 5.78 12.64 7.66
C ALA A 123 5.63 11.18 8.08
N ARG A 124 4.40 10.68 8.01
CA ARG A 124 4.06 9.27 8.10
C ARG A 124 3.10 8.91 6.99
N ASN A 125 3.46 7.94 6.20
CA ASN A 125 2.62 7.47 5.11
C ASN A 125 1.97 6.14 5.50
N MET A 126 0.63 6.11 5.52
CA MET A 126 -0.16 4.98 5.98
C MET A 126 -1.11 4.49 4.86
N PRO A 127 -0.59 3.77 3.85
CA PRO A 127 -1.44 3.25 2.78
C PRO A 127 -2.44 2.23 3.32
N GLY A 128 -3.67 2.31 2.82
CA GLY A 128 -4.76 1.39 3.14
C GLY A 128 -5.65 1.13 1.92
N ASN A 129 -6.72 0.38 2.11
CA ASN A 129 -7.68 0.05 1.04
C ASN A 129 -7.02 -0.52 -0.21
N VAL A 130 -6.05 -1.42 -0.03
CA VAL A 130 -5.26 -1.97 -1.15
C VAL A 130 -6.12 -2.91 -1.99
N GLN A 131 -6.26 -2.57 -3.27
CA GLN A 131 -6.95 -3.36 -4.28
C GLN A 131 -5.92 -3.84 -5.31
N VAL A 132 -6.00 -5.12 -5.69
CA VAL A 132 -5.09 -5.76 -6.64
C VAL A 132 -5.89 -6.39 -7.76
N GLU A 133 -5.52 -6.08 -8.99
CA GLU A 133 -6.03 -6.68 -10.20
C GLU A 133 -4.85 -7.30 -10.99
N PHE A 134 -4.86 -8.62 -11.18
CA PHE A 134 -3.90 -9.28 -12.07
C PHE A 134 -4.35 -9.09 -13.52
N THR A 135 -3.54 -8.38 -14.30
CA THR A 135 -3.78 -8.11 -15.73
C THR A 135 -3.13 -9.17 -16.63
N GLY A 136 -2.28 -10.03 -16.06
CA GLY A 136 -1.63 -11.14 -16.73
C GLY A 136 -0.89 -12.06 -15.76
N PRO A 137 -0.19 -13.08 -16.26
CA PRO A 137 0.57 -14.02 -15.41
C PRO A 137 1.72 -13.36 -14.62
N THR A 138 2.27 -12.26 -15.16
CA THR A 138 3.42 -11.53 -14.59
C THR A 138 3.14 -10.03 -14.51
N THR A 139 1.89 -9.61 -14.62
CA THR A 139 1.49 -8.20 -14.58
C THR A 139 0.29 -8.02 -13.67
N ALA A 140 0.28 -6.93 -12.93
CA ALA A 140 -0.83 -6.56 -12.08
C ALA A 140 -0.96 -5.03 -12.00
N ARG A 141 -2.14 -4.57 -11.60
CA ARG A 141 -2.40 -3.21 -11.18
C ARG A 141 -2.75 -3.21 -9.70
N VAL A 142 -2.12 -2.33 -8.93
CA VAL A 142 -2.43 -2.15 -7.52
C VAL A 142 -2.80 -0.70 -7.26
N GLN A 143 -3.87 -0.49 -6.50
CA GLN A 143 -4.22 0.84 -6.03
C GLN A 143 -4.45 0.85 -4.53
N SER A 144 -4.18 1.99 -3.90
CA SER A 144 -4.41 2.22 -2.48
C SER A 144 -4.74 3.67 -2.22
N SER A 145 -5.38 3.94 -1.09
CA SER A 145 -5.56 5.28 -0.55
C SER A 145 -4.63 5.47 0.64
N THR A 146 -4.19 6.70 0.87
CA THR A 146 -3.42 7.04 2.06
C THR A 146 -3.91 8.34 2.67
N VAL A 147 -3.79 8.43 3.98
CA VAL A 147 -3.80 9.71 4.71
C VAL A 147 -2.45 9.82 5.40
N ALA A 148 -1.67 10.80 5.00
CA ALA A 148 -0.32 11.00 5.49
C ALA A 148 -0.24 12.29 6.31
N PRO A 149 -0.10 12.21 7.67
CA PRO A 149 0.22 13.37 8.47
C PRO A 149 1.62 13.89 8.12
N HIS A 150 1.72 15.20 7.88
CA HIS A 150 2.95 15.92 7.63
C HIS A 150 3.15 16.96 8.74
N PHE A 151 4.28 16.90 9.41
CA PHE A 151 4.56 17.73 10.57
C PHE A 151 5.43 18.92 10.17
N LEU A 152 4.96 20.10 10.50
CA LEU A 152 5.71 21.35 10.27
C LEU A 152 6.90 21.46 11.23
N THR A 153 7.94 22.17 10.80
CA THR A 153 9.18 22.34 11.56
C THR A 153 8.91 22.97 12.93
N LEU A 154 9.50 22.41 13.98
CA LEU A 154 9.52 22.96 15.33
C LEU A 154 10.14 24.36 15.31
N GLY A 155 9.35 25.39 15.60
CA GLY A 155 9.77 26.81 15.56
C GLY A 155 8.69 27.74 15.08
N SER A 156 7.71 27.25 14.32
CA SER A 156 6.43 27.93 14.15
C SER A 156 5.68 27.88 15.48
N LYS A 157 5.01 28.98 15.86
CA LYS A 157 4.27 29.12 17.13
C LYS A 157 3.07 28.15 17.29
N SER A 158 2.91 27.21 16.37
CA SER A 158 1.90 26.16 16.39
C SER A 158 2.52 24.89 15.79
N PRO A 159 2.57 23.78 16.50
CA PRO A 159 2.88 22.48 15.92
C PRO A 159 1.68 22.02 15.06
N ALA A 160 1.48 22.67 13.93
CA ALA A 160 0.43 22.32 13.02
C ALA A 160 0.83 21.04 12.26
N THR A 161 -0.11 20.13 12.11
CA THR A 161 0.01 18.95 11.28
C THR A 161 -0.92 19.13 10.09
N ASP A 162 -0.37 19.03 8.89
CA ASP A 162 -1.17 18.90 7.68
C ASP A 162 -1.45 17.42 7.43
N PHE A 163 -2.65 17.11 6.95
CA PHE A 163 -2.98 15.77 6.48
C PHE A 163 -3.10 15.80 4.97
N VAL A 164 -2.27 15.02 4.31
CA VAL A 164 -2.32 14.82 2.87
C VAL A 164 -3.10 13.54 2.58
N GLU A 165 -4.22 13.68 1.90
CA GLU A 165 -4.95 12.55 1.32
C GLU A 165 -4.46 12.33 -0.10
N ALA A 166 -4.07 11.09 -0.39
CA ALA A 166 -3.61 10.72 -1.71
C ALA A 166 -4.11 9.32 -2.11
N ARG A 167 -4.15 9.10 -3.42
CA ARG A 167 -4.35 7.79 -4.04
C ARG A 167 -3.08 7.40 -4.78
N TYR A 168 -2.71 6.14 -4.66
CA TYR A 168 -1.60 5.53 -5.37
C TYR A 168 -2.14 4.49 -6.35
N VAL A 169 -1.71 4.57 -7.60
CA VAL A 169 -2.01 3.55 -8.61
C VAL A 169 -0.69 3.12 -9.22
N SER A 170 -0.40 1.83 -9.25
CA SER A 170 0.84 1.31 -9.81
C SER A 170 0.56 0.18 -10.78
N ASP A 171 1.19 0.24 -11.94
CA ASP A 171 1.35 -0.91 -12.80
C ASP A 171 2.61 -1.67 -12.36
N VAL A 172 2.44 -2.98 -12.13
CA VAL A 172 3.40 -3.84 -11.45
C VAL A 172 3.77 -4.99 -12.34
N VAL A 173 5.04 -5.34 -12.39
CA VAL A 173 5.53 -6.48 -13.15
C VAL A 173 6.34 -7.43 -12.26
N ARG A 174 6.26 -8.72 -12.56
CA ARG A 174 7.13 -9.73 -11.96
C ARG A 174 8.37 -9.87 -12.81
N GLY A 175 9.52 -9.51 -12.23
CA GLY A 175 10.82 -9.64 -12.89
C GLY A 175 11.25 -11.09 -13.11
N SER A 176 12.31 -11.30 -13.88
CA SER A 176 12.93 -12.61 -14.08
C SER A 176 13.52 -13.22 -12.80
N ASP A 177 13.76 -12.38 -11.78
CA ASP A 177 14.15 -12.77 -10.42
C ASP A 177 12.97 -13.21 -9.54
N GLY A 178 11.75 -13.21 -10.11
CA GLY A 178 10.51 -13.57 -9.41
C GLY A 178 9.94 -12.48 -8.51
N VAL A 179 10.57 -11.31 -8.43
CA VAL A 179 10.14 -10.20 -7.55
C VAL A 179 9.21 -9.26 -8.28
N TRP A 180 8.09 -8.92 -7.63
CA TRP A 180 7.14 -7.93 -8.11
C TRP A 180 7.62 -6.51 -7.82
N ARG A 181 7.59 -5.64 -8.84
CA ARG A 181 7.99 -4.23 -8.72
C ARG A 181 7.09 -3.33 -9.56
N ALA A 182 6.81 -2.14 -9.05
CA ALA A 182 6.14 -1.10 -9.82
C ALA A 182 7.08 -0.58 -10.92
N VAL A 183 6.52 -0.42 -12.11
CA VAL A 183 7.19 0.16 -13.30
C VAL A 183 6.61 1.50 -13.67
N ASP A 184 5.34 1.73 -13.31
CA ASP A 184 4.61 2.97 -13.48
C ASP A 184 3.83 3.28 -12.20
N PHE A 185 3.75 4.56 -11.82
CA PHE A 185 3.19 4.98 -10.54
C PHE A 185 2.51 6.33 -10.65
N ASP A 186 1.19 6.36 -10.42
CA ASP A 186 0.43 7.58 -10.27
C ASP A 186 0.37 7.98 -8.79
N LEU A 187 0.95 9.11 -8.46
CA LEU A 187 0.82 9.79 -7.17
C LEU A 187 -0.24 10.88 -7.29
N VAL A 188 -1.43 10.61 -6.81
CA VAL A 188 -2.57 11.52 -6.91
C VAL A 188 -2.85 12.14 -5.54
N VAL A 189 -2.40 13.38 -5.32
CA VAL A 189 -2.75 14.16 -4.13
C VAL A 189 -4.16 14.72 -4.33
N GLN A 190 -5.12 14.23 -3.54
CA GLN A 190 -6.52 14.59 -3.66
C GLN A 190 -6.87 15.81 -2.81
N GLN A 191 -6.33 15.89 -1.60
CA GLN A 191 -6.60 16.97 -0.66
C GLN A 191 -5.46 17.18 0.33
N ILE A 192 -5.30 18.42 0.79
CA ILE A 192 -4.43 18.77 1.93
C ILE A 192 -5.27 19.54 2.95
N TRP A 193 -5.46 18.97 4.13
CA TRP A 193 -6.07 19.65 5.28
C TRP A 193 -5.00 20.35 6.08
N ARG A 194 -4.93 21.67 5.97
CA ARG A 194 -3.92 22.52 6.59
C ARG A 194 -4.23 22.74 8.07
N GLY A 195 -3.22 22.53 8.94
CA GLY A 195 -3.34 22.81 10.37
C GLY A 195 -4.45 22.05 11.09
N ALA A 196 -4.90 20.90 10.52
CA ALA A 196 -6.07 20.17 11.01
C ALA A 196 -5.84 19.43 12.33
N GLY A 197 -4.59 19.34 12.81
CA GLY A 197 -4.26 18.64 14.04
C GLY A 197 -3.32 19.43 14.92
N VAL A 198 -3.76 19.76 16.15
CA VAL A 198 -2.86 20.02 17.24
C VAL A 198 -2.51 18.67 17.84
N TYR A 199 -1.25 18.25 17.75
CA TYR A 199 -0.81 17.02 18.40
C TYR A 199 -0.94 17.22 19.92
N PRO A 200 -1.79 16.44 20.62
CA PRO A 200 -2.03 16.65 22.06
C PRO A 200 -0.88 16.11 22.94
N PHE A 201 0.16 15.55 22.32
CA PHE A 201 1.27 15.00 23.09
C PHE A 201 2.48 15.94 23.06
N PRO A 202 3.05 16.28 24.23
CA PRO A 202 4.32 16.99 24.27
C PRO A 202 5.37 16.15 23.54
N GLN A 203 6.05 16.76 22.58
CA GLN A 203 7.22 16.14 21.94
C GLN A 203 8.29 15.95 23.00
N PRO A 204 9.01 14.80 23.04
CA PRO A 204 10.05 14.53 24.00
C PRO A 204 11.22 15.51 23.88
#